data_e8816dab46f5901712c37df6eceab11f
#
_entry.id   e8816dab46f5901712c37df6eceab11f
#
_cell.length_a   1.000
_cell.length_b   1.000
_cell.length_c   1.000
_cell.angle_alpha   90.00
_cell.angle_beta   90.00
_cell.angle_gamma   90.00
#
_symmetry.space_group_name_H-M   'P 1'
#
loop_
_entity.id
_entity.type
_entity.pdbx_description
1 polymer ?
#
loop_
_entity_poly.entity_id
_entity_poly.type
_entity_poly.pdbx_seq_one_letter_code
_entity_poly.pdbx_strand_id
1 'polypeptide(L)'
;MNALNYDKSLHIETEEIQVGFHKSYHYHRYEPTPYEHLEQLFREFPLRETDYVVDFGCGKGRLNFYIHYVFQSTVKGVEINEDFYYQALLNLEQYAKSRKKKKEKIHFYLGRAEDFLVQPEDNYFYFFNPFSLPIFQKIISNIVYSLEQNSRKVNIILYFPSDEYRFFMDNHALFKKKGEVKVGNRTEKDMFIIYQSLY
;
A
#
# COMPACT_ATOMS: atom_id res chain seq x y z
N MET A 1 4.10 25.28 9.29
CA MET A 1 3.37 24.31 10.13
C MET A 1 4.32 23.18 10.42
N ASN A 2 4.55 22.83 11.68
CA ASN A 2 5.37 21.65 11.98
C ASN A 2 4.67 20.43 11.44
N ALA A 3 5.35 19.68 10.54
CA ALA A 3 4.84 18.39 10.09
C ALA A 3 4.53 17.53 11.32
N LEU A 4 3.31 17.02 11.40
CA LEU A 4 2.94 16.08 12.46
C LEU A 4 3.86 14.88 12.35
N ASN A 5 4.66 14.63 13.38
CA ASN A 5 5.42 13.38 13.45
C ASN A 5 4.42 12.26 13.76
N TYR A 6 3.88 11.65 12.70
CA TYR A 6 2.86 10.59 12.81
C TYR A 6 3.39 9.38 13.58
N ASP A 7 4.63 8.94 13.34
CA ASP A 7 5.20 7.80 14.07
C ASP A 7 5.10 8.02 15.58
N LYS A 8 5.53 9.18 16.06
CA LYS A 8 5.41 9.53 17.47
C LYS A 8 3.97 9.62 17.96
N SER A 9 3.09 10.25 17.16
CA SER A 9 1.67 10.41 17.51
C SER A 9 0.90 9.09 17.50
N LEU A 10 1.31 8.14 16.67
CA LEU A 10 0.69 6.82 16.52
C LEU A 10 1.35 5.78 17.43
N HIS A 11 2.47 6.12 18.09
CA HIS A 11 3.30 5.20 18.89
C HIS A 11 3.80 4.01 18.04
N ILE A 12 4.35 4.30 16.86
CA ILE A 12 4.92 3.32 15.95
C ILE A 12 6.33 3.72 15.53
N GLU A 13 7.11 2.79 15.00
CA GLU A 13 8.47 3.01 14.53
C GLU A 13 8.60 2.51 13.09
N THR A 14 8.55 3.43 12.12
CA THR A 14 8.60 3.09 10.70
C THR A 14 9.70 3.82 9.93
N GLU A 15 10.47 4.72 10.56
CA GLU A 15 11.44 5.59 9.87
C GLU A 15 12.80 4.93 9.59
N GLU A 16 13.18 3.89 10.34
CA GLU A 16 14.46 3.23 10.13
C GLU A 16 14.55 2.56 8.76
N ILE A 17 15.50 3.03 7.97
CA ILE A 17 15.84 2.48 6.66
C ILE A 17 16.65 1.19 6.87
N GLN A 18 16.36 0.16 6.08
CA GLN A 18 17.10 -1.09 6.13
C GLN A 18 18.58 -0.87 5.80
N VAL A 19 19.47 -1.18 6.74
CA VAL A 19 20.93 -1.24 6.52
C VAL A 19 21.28 -2.66 6.09
N GLY A 20 21.58 -2.86 4.80
CA GLY A 20 21.98 -4.16 4.25
C GLY A 20 21.32 -4.45 2.90
N PHE A 21 21.95 -5.35 2.12
CA PHE A 21 21.42 -5.79 0.83
C PHE A 21 20.51 -7.02 1.01
N HIS A 22 19.23 -6.94 0.61
CA HIS A 22 18.46 -8.14 0.32
C HIS A 22 19.00 -8.79 -0.96
N LYS A 23 19.32 -10.09 -0.90
CA LYS A 23 19.86 -10.89 -2.03
C LYS A 23 18.82 -11.23 -3.11
N SER A 24 17.66 -10.59 -3.13
CA SER A 24 16.61 -10.89 -4.11
C SER A 24 16.52 -9.83 -5.21
N TYR A 25 16.68 -10.24 -6.47
CA TYR A 25 16.47 -9.38 -7.65
C TYR A 25 15.00 -8.98 -7.86
N HIS A 26 14.07 -9.56 -7.12
CA HIS A 26 12.62 -9.41 -7.33
C HIS A 26 11.94 -8.50 -6.31
N TYR A 27 12.62 -8.15 -5.18
CA TYR A 27 12.08 -7.33 -4.11
C TYR A 27 13.00 -6.14 -3.88
N HIS A 28 12.41 -4.95 -3.84
CA HIS A 28 13.15 -3.72 -3.66
C HIS A 28 13.40 -3.42 -2.17
N ARG A 29 14.33 -2.47 -1.91
CA ARG A 29 14.69 -2.05 -0.55
C ARG A 29 13.49 -1.41 0.14
N TYR A 30 13.35 -1.66 1.45
CA TYR A 30 12.37 -0.97 2.29
C TYR A 30 12.61 0.55 2.30
N GLU A 31 11.61 1.30 1.89
CA GLU A 31 11.52 2.74 1.95
C GLU A 31 10.07 3.13 2.28
N PRO A 32 9.79 3.72 3.46
CA PRO A 32 8.43 4.07 3.81
C PRO A 32 7.96 5.31 3.03
N THR A 33 6.74 5.30 2.50
CA THR A 33 6.16 6.47 1.85
C THR A 33 6.12 7.66 2.81
N PRO A 34 6.65 8.84 2.43
CA PRO A 34 6.59 10.04 3.27
C PRO A 34 5.13 10.41 3.62
N TYR A 35 4.87 10.78 4.87
CA TYR A 35 3.53 11.15 5.32
C TYR A 35 2.93 12.32 4.56
N GLU A 36 3.73 13.31 4.21
CA GLU A 36 3.34 14.47 3.40
C GLU A 36 2.82 14.05 2.00
N HIS A 37 3.40 12.98 1.42
CA HIS A 37 2.91 12.43 0.15
C HIS A 37 1.59 11.70 0.33
N LEU A 38 1.42 10.94 1.42
CA LEU A 38 0.15 10.31 1.76
C LEU A 38 -0.96 11.35 1.99
N GLU A 39 -0.65 12.45 2.68
CA GLU A 39 -1.59 13.55 2.87
C GLU A 39 -2.03 14.18 1.53
N GLN A 40 -1.09 14.36 0.59
CA GLN A 40 -1.41 14.88 -0.74
C GLN A 40 -2.29 13.92 -1.52
N LEU A 41 -1.91 12.61 -1.56
CA LEU A 41 -2.72 11.58 -2.22
C LEU A 41 -4.16 11.58 -1.71
N PHE A 42 -4.34 11.44 -0.40
CA PHE A 42 -5.65 11.24 0.19
C PHE A 42 -6.46 12.52 0.35
N ARG A 43 -5.88 13.70 0.11
CA ARG A 43 -6.62 14.96 -0.08
C ARG A 43 -7.40 14.95 -1.39
N GLU A 44 -6.81 14.39 -2.46
CA GLU A 44 -7.43 14.32 -3.79
C GLU A 44 -8.28 13.05 -3.97
N PHE A 45 -7.86 11.96 -3.37
CA PHE A 45 -8.52 10.64 -3.45
C PHE A 45 -8.82 10.07 -2.07
N PRO A 46 -9.74 10.70 -1.28
CA PRO A 46 -10.02 10.27 0.08
C PRO A 46 -10.66 8.87 0.12
N LEU A 47 -10.31 8.12 1.15
CA LEU A 47 -10.92 6.84 1.46
C LEU A 47 -12.17 7.03 2.32
N ARG A 48 -13.02 6.00 2.33
CA ARG A 48 -14.19 5.88 3.21
C ARG A 48 -13.91 4.84 4.28
N GLU A 49 -14.61 4.93 5.39
CA GLU A 49 -14.52 3.91 6.45
C GLU A 49 -14.85 2.48 5.96
N THR A 50 -15.68 2.39 4.93
CA THR A 50 -16.10 1.13 4.32
C THR A 50 -15.10 0.56 3.30
N ASP A 51 -14.01 1.27 2.99
CA ASP A 51 -13.00 0.79 2.05
C ASP A 51 -12.04 -0.19 2.71
N TYR A 52 -11.58 -1.15 1.91
CA TYR A 52 -10.61 -2.18 2.28
C TYR A 52 -9.37 -2.01 1.42
N VAL A 53 -8.26 -1.69 2.06
CA VAL A 53 -6.99 -1.41 1.40
C VAL A 53 -6.02 -2.57 1.60
N VAL A 54 -5.40 -3.05 0.53
CA VAL A 54 -4.30 -4.02 0.59
C VAL A 54 -3.01 -3.30 0.21
N ASP A 55 -2.03 -3.31 1.12
CA ASP A 55 -0.70 -2.73 0.96
C ASP A 55 0.29 -3.86 0.66
N PHE A 56 0.75 -3.95 -0.58
CA PHE A 56 1.68 -4.97 -1.03
C PHE A 56 3.13 -4.52 -0.85
N GLY A 57 3.87 -5.20 0.04
CA GLY A 57 5.18 -4.77 0.51
C GLY A 57 5.06 -3.74 1.61
N CYS A 58 4.23 -4.01 2.61
CA CYS A 58 3.85 -3.04 3.63
C CYS A 58 4.99 -2.67 4.60
N GLY A 59 6.09 -3.43 4.60
CA GLY A 59 7.21 -3.22 5.50
C GLY A 59 6.74 -3.20 6.96
N LYS A 60 7.08 -2.13 7.69
CA LYS A 60 6.71 -1.93 9.10
C LYS A 60 5.28 -1.39 9.31
N GLY A 61 4.49 -1.23 8.22
CA GLY A 61 3.07 -0.89 8.26
C GLY A 61 2.73 0.59 8.28
N ARG A 62 3.63 1.52 7.88
CA ARG A 62 3.36 2.98 7.91
C ARG A 62 2.03 3.35 7.27
N LEU A 63 1.81 2.92 6.02
CA LEU A 63 0.58 3.20 5.29
C LEU A 63 -0.65 2.65 6.02
N ASN A 64 -0.55 1.43 6.55
CA ASN A 64 -1.63 0.74 7.25
C ASN A 64 -2.11 1.53 8.46
N PHE A 65 -1.18 1.99 9.31
CA PHE A 65 -1.53 2.79 10.50
C PHE A 65 -2.06 4.17 10.13
N TYR A 66 -1.46 4.83 9.13
CA TYR A 66 -1.92 6.13 8.64
C TYR A 66 -3.36 6.06 8.13
N ILE A 67 -3.67 5.12 7.23
CA ILE A 67 -5.02 4.96 6.67
C ILE A 67 -6.04 4.67 7.76
N HIS A 68 -5.76 3.69 8.63
CA HIS A 68 -6.67 3.38 9.72
C HIS A 68 -6.87 4.57 10.67
N TYR A 69 -5.81 5.33 10.95
CA TYR A 69 -5.91 6.51 11.81
C TYR A 69 -6.80 7.60 11.23
N VAL A 70 -6.61 7.92 9.94
CA VAL A 70 -7.28 9.06 9.29
C VAL A 70 -8.70 8.68 8.84
N PHE A 71 -8.88 7.51 8.25
CA PHE A 71 -10.11 7.13 7.54
C PHE A 71 -10.92 6.05 8.25
N GLN A 72 -10.36 5.37 9.24
CA GLN A 72 -10.96 4.21 9.92
C GLN A 72 -11.29 3.05 8.94
N SER A 73 -10.69 3.04 7.77
CA SER A 73 -10.80 1.96 6.77
C SER A 73 -10.13 0.68 7.28
N THR A 74 -10.51 -0.46 6.74
CA THR A 74 -9.82 -1.73 6.99
C THR A 74 -8.58 -1.80 6.12
N VAL A 75 -7.43 -2.17 6.70
CA VAL A 75 -6.16 -2.23 5.97
C VAL A 75 -5.47 -3.57 6.22
N LYS A 76 -5.04 -4.18 5.12
CA LYS A 76 -4.31 -5.45 5.10
C LYS A 76 -2.90 -5.16 4.55
N GLY A 77 -1.86 -5.50 5.29
CA GLY A 77 -0.47 -5.41 4.85
C GLY A 77 0.08 -6.79 4.51
N VAL A 78 0.71 -6.93 3.36
CA VAL A 78 1.39 -8.17 2.94
C VAL A 78 2.89 -7.92 2.89
N GLU A 79 3.66 -8.71 3.64
CA GLU A 79 5.11 -8.56 3.75
C GLU A 79 5.79 -9.93 3.69
N ILE A 80 6.87 -10.03 2.93
CA ILE A 80 7.66 -11.27 2.81
C ILE A 80 8.82 -11.33 3.80
N ASN A 81 9.31 -10.18 4.23
CA ASN A 81 10.40 -10.09 5.19
C ASN A 81 9.88 -10.30 6.61
N GLU A 82 10.32 -11.38 7.25
CA GLU A 82 9.90 -11.73 8.61
C GLU A 82 10.21 -10.63 9.63
N ASP A 83 11.38 -9.98 9.55
CA ASP A 83 11.76 -8.94 10.50
C ASP A 83 10.82 -7.73 10.40
N PHE A 84 10.48 -7.29 9.19
CA PHE A 84 9.53 -6.20 8.99
C PHE A 84 8.12 -6.58 9.41
N TYR A 85 7.70 -7.80 9.11
CA TYR A 85 6.41 -8.32 9.55
C TYR A 85 6.29 -8.30 11.08
N TYR A 86 7.32 -8.81 11.81
CA TYR A 86 7.30 -8.77 13.28
C TYR A 86 7.35 -7.34 13.83
N GLN A 87 8.08 -6.43 13.19
CA GLN A 87 8.07 -5.01 13.56
C GLN A 87 6.68 -4.38 13.33
N ALA A 88 5.97 -4.72 12.24
CA ALA A 88 4.61 -4.28 12.01
C ALA A 88 3.65 -4.80 13.09
N LEU A 89 3.80 -6.04 13.56
CA LEU A 89 3.01 -6.56 14.67
C LEU A 89 3.31 -5.85 15.99
N LEU A 90 4.57 -5.55 16.29
CA LEU A 90 4.94 -4.76 17.49
C LEU A 90 4.33 -3.34 17.42
N ASN A 91 4.41 -2.70 16.26
CA ASN A 91 3.75 -1.41 16.02
C ASN A 91 2.24 -1.51 16.23
N LEU A 92 1.59 -2.59 15.77
CA LEU A 92 0.15 -2.80 15.97
C LEU A 92 -0.22 -2.89 17.46
N GLU A 93 0.60 -3.57 18.25
CA GLU A 93 0.38 -3.65 19.68
C GLU A 93 0.49 -2.30 20.38
N GLN A 94 1.52 -1.53 20.06
CA GLN A 94 1.75 -0.20 20.63
C GLN A 94 0.65 0.78 20.22
N TYR A 95 0.30 0.80 18.92
CA TYR A 95 -0.79 1.59 18.38
C TYR A 95 -2.12 1.31 19.08
N ALA A 96 -2.49 0.04 19.24
CA ALA A 96 -3.74 -0.35 19.89
C ALA A 96 -3.78 0.02 21.38
N LYS A 97 -2.68 -0.17 22.13
CA LYS A 97 -2.56 0.21 23.53
C LYS A 97 -2.76 1.72 23.72
N SER A 98 -2.11 2.54 22.89
CA SER A 98 -2.15 4.00 22.99
C SER A 98 -3.53 4.60 22.74
N ARG A 99 -4.36 3.93 21.94
CA ARG A 99 -5.63 4.51 21.45
C ARG A 99 -6.88 3.86 22.00
N LYS A 100 -6.77 2.82 22.82
CA LYS A 100 -7.91 2.00 23.28
C LYS A 100 -8.80 1.55 22.10
N LYS A 101 -8.23 1.45 20.90
CA LYS A 101 -8.96 1.08 19.67
C LYS A 101 -8.87 -0.42 19.42
N LYS A 102 -9.91 -0.93 18.78
CA LYS A 102 -9.97 -2.33 18.37
C LYS A 102 -8.96 -2.57 17.23
N LYS A 103 -8.15 -3.63 17.38
CA LYS A 103 -7.17 -4.08 16.36
C LYS A 103 -7.83 -4.67 15.10
N GLU A 104 -9.15 -4.80 15.09
CA GLU A 104 -9.95 -5.60 14.14
C GLU A 104 -9.89 -5.11 12.68
N LYS A 105 -9.37 -3.89 12.44
CA LYS A 105 -9.32 -3.29 11.10
C LYS A 105 -7.89 -3.20 10.51
N ILE A 106 -6.86 -3.64 11.22
CA ILE A 106 -5.49 -3.71 10.70
C ILE A 106 -5.00 -5.15 10.78
N HIS A 107 -4.63 -5.70 9.64
CA HIS A 107 -4.18 -7.08 9.53
C HIS A 107 -2.84 -7.13 8.80
N PHE A 108 -1.92 -7.97 9.26
CA PHE A 108 -0.66 -8.24 8.58
C PHE A 108 -0.55 -9.71 8.22
N TYR A 109 -0.04 -9.98 7.03
CA TYR A 109 0.16 -11.30 6.45
C TYR A 109 1.62 -11.49 6.08
N LEU A 110 2.26 -12.51 6.64
CA LEU A 110 3.61 -12.92 6.26
C LEU A 110 3.53 -13.85 5.06
N GLY A 111 4.11 -13.44 3.93
CA GLY A 111 4.11 -14.26 2.74
C GLY A 111 4.38 -13.48 1.46
N ARG A 112 4.35 -14.21 0.36
CA ARG A 112 4.56 -13.62 -0.97
C ARG A 112 3.31 -12.89 -1.43
N ALA A 113 3.48 -11.72 -2.03
CA ALA A 113 2.37 -10.89 -2.49
C ALA A 113 1.52 -11.58 -3.57
N GLU A 114 2.16 -12.32 -4.46
CA GLU A 114 1.48 -13.07 -5.52
C GLU A 114 0.68 -14.30 -5.05
N ASP A 115 0.84 -14.69 -3.79
CA ASP A 115 0.10 -15.81 -3.17
C ASP A 115 -1.02 -15.28 -2.25
N PHE A 116 -1.15 -13.96 -2.10
CA PHE A 116 -2.21 -13.34 -1.31
C PHE A 116 -3.58 -13.59 -1.94
N LEU A 117 -4.52 -14.10 -1.14
CA LEU A 117 -5.89 -14.33 -1.57
C LEU A 117 -6.71 -13.04 -1.46
N VAL A 118 -6.98 -12.42 -2.61
CA VAL A 118 -7.81 -11.20 -2.71
C VAL A 118 -9.24 -11.52 -2.31
N GLN A 119 -9.76 -10.82 -1.30
CA GLN A 119 -11.11 -11.02 -0.78
C GLN A 119 -12.13 -10.15 -1.54
N PRO A 120 -13.43 -10.53 -1.53
CA PRO A 120 -14.49 -9.79 -2.23
C PRO A 120 -14.64 -8.33 -1.79
N GLU A 121 -14.31 -8.00 -0.55
CA GLU A 121 -14.37 -6.65 -0.01
C GLU A 121 -13.18 -5.77 -0.37
N ASP A 122 -12.02 -6.36 -0.77
CA ASP A 122 -10.81 -5.60 -1.09
C ASP A 122 -11.03 -4.75 -2.34
N ASN A 123 -10.94 -3.42 -2.19
CA ASN A 123 -11.27 -2.49 -3.26
C ASN A 123 -10.20 -1.42 -3.55
N TYR A 124 -9.14 -1.35 -2.73
CA TYR A 124 -7.95 -0.55 -2.99
C TYR A 124 -6.69 -1.40 -2.85
N PHE A 125 -5.77 -1.28 -3.80
CA PHE A 125 -4.50 -2.00 -3.81
C PHE A 125 -3.36 -1.02 -4.00
N TYR A 126 -2.45 -0.96 -3.04
CA TYR A 126 -1.34 -0.02 -3.01
C TYR A 126 -0.01 -0.72 -3.29
N PHE A 127 0.83 -0.04 -4.08
CA PHE A 127 2.17 -0.51 -4.47
C PHE A 127 3.15 0.65 -4.45
N PHE A 128 4.20 0.56 -3.65
CA PHE A 128 5.36 1.44 -3.74
C PHE A 128 6.47 0.76 -4.54
N ASN A 129 6.21 0.46 -5.83
CA ASN A 129 7.15 -0.20 -6.74
C ASN A 129 7.94 -1.36 -6.08
N PRO A 130 7.29 -2.29 -5.35
CA PRO A 130 7.98 -3.20 -4.44
C PRO A 130 8.55 -4.44 -5.14
N PHE A 131 8.16 -4.72 -6.41
CA PHE A 131 8.43 -5.99 -7.09
C PHE A 131 8.93 -5.81 -8.52
N SER A 132 9.50 -6.88 -9.08
CA SER A 132 9.70 -6.99 -10.53
C SER A 132 8.35 -7.07 -11.27
N LEU A 133 8.35 -6.67 -12.55
CA LEU A 133 7.12 -6.69 -13.38
C LEU A 133 6.39 -8.04 -13.40
N PRO A 134 7.06 -9.22 -13.51
CA PRO A 134 6.34 -10.49 -13.51
C PRO A 134 5.53 -10.76 -12.22
N ILE A 135 6.06 -10.37 -11.05
CA ILE A 135 5.33 -10.50 -9.79
C ILE A 135 4.14 -9.55 -9.78
N PHE A 136 4.35 -8.30 -10.17
CA PHE A 136 3.26 -7.32 -10.27
C PHE A 136 2.14 -7.80 -11.19
N GLN A 137 2.48 -8.31 -12.39
CA GLN A 137 1.50 -8.87 -13.32
C GLN A 137 0.68 -10.02 -12.73
N LYS A 138 1.33 -10.90 -11.96
CA LYS A 138 0.64 -12.00 -11.30
C LYS A 138 -0.35 -11.49 -10.23
N ILE A 139 0.03 -10.48 -9.45
CA ILE A 139 -0.87 -9.85 -8.46
C ILE A 139 -2.05 -9.20 -9.18
N ILE A 140 -1.83 -8.43 -10.26
CA ILE A 140 -2.92 -7.83 -11.03
C ILE A 140 -3.85 -8.91 -11.60
N SER A 141 -3.31 -10.04 -12.07
CA SER A 141 -4.12 -11.19 -12.55
C SER A 141 -5.00 -11.77 -11.42
N ASN A 142 -4.46 -11.88 -10.19
CA ASN A 142 -5.26 -12.34 -9.03
C ASN A 142 -6.37 -11.34 -8.68
N ILE A 143 -6.11 -10.04 -8.79
CA ILE A 143 -7.12 -9.00 -8.58
C ILE A 143 -8.21 -9.10 -9.65
N VAL A 144 -7.84 -9.26 -10.92
CA VAL A 144 -8.78 -9.44 -12.04
C VAL A 144 -9.63 -10.70 -11.82
N TYR A 145 -9.01 -11.83 -11.47
CA TYR A 145 -9.74 -13.05 -11.15
C TYR A 145 -10.79 -12.84 -10.03
N SER A 146 -10.40 -12.11 -8.96
CA SER A 146 -11.34 -11.75 -7.89
C SER A 146 -12.48 -10.85 -8.38
N LEU A 147 -12.24 -9.96 -9.36
CA LEU A 147 -13.27 -9.12 -9.97
C LEU A 147 -14.25 -9.92 -10.84
N GLU A 148 -13.77 -10.95 -11.52
CA GLU A 148 -14.62 -11.86 -12.31
C GLU A 148 -15.58 -12.67 -11.42
N GLN A 149 -15.13 -13.05 -10.22
CA GLN A 149 -15.98 -13.75 -9.24
C GLN A 149 -16.94 -12.82 -8.51
N ASN A 150 -16.50 -11.57 -8.23
CA ASN A 150 -17.26 -10.58 -7.46
C ASN A 150 -17.06 -9.21 -8.09
N SER A 151 -17.95 -8.84 -9.02
CA SER A 151 -17.89 -7.55 -9.73
C SER A 151 -18.00 -6.38 -8.77
N ARG A 152 -17.00 -5.51 -8.77
CA ARG A 152 -16.91 -4.29 -7.94
C ARG A 152 -15.95 -3.28 -8.53
N LYS A 153 -16.04 -2.03 -8.08
CA LYS A 153 -15.01 -1.03 -8.41
C LYS A 153 -13.77 -1.24 -7.57
N VAL A 154 -12.63 -1.37 -8.24
CA VAL A 154 -11.32 -1.52 -7.63
C VAL A 154 -10.41 -0.39 -8.09
N ASN A 155 -9.57 0.10 -7.17
CA ASN A 155 -8.56 1.10 -7.45
C ASN A 155 -7.16 0.50 -7.19
N ILE A 156 -6.27 0.68 -8.17
CA ILE A 156 -4.84 0.37 -8.06
C ILE A 156 -4.10 1.69 -7.87
N ILE A 157 -3.37 1.83 -6.78
CA ILE A 157 -2.57 3.01 -6.46
C ILE A 157 -1.10 2.63 -6.61
N LEU A 158 -0.43 3.25 -7.56
CA LEU A 158 1.01 3.09 -7.77
C LEU A 158 1.73 4.33 -7.25
N TYR A 159 2.61 4.18 -6.29
CA TYR A 159 3.51 5.23 -5.84
C TYR A 159 4.90 4.99 -6.42
N PHE A 160 5.54 6.06 -6.94
CA PHE A 160 6.84 6.02 -7.58
C PHE A 160 6.96 4.89 -8.64
N PRO A 161 6.01 4.80 -9.60
CA PRO A 161 5.90 3.66 -10.49
C PRO A 161 7.09 3.56 -11.44
N SER A 162 7.56 2.33 -11.69
CA SER A 162 8.48 2.07 -12.79
C SER A 162 7.79 2.30 -14.14
N ASP A 163 8.58 2.54 -15.18
CA ASP A 163 8.05 2.73 -16.55
C ASP A 163 7.36 1.45 -17.04
N GLU A 164 7.85 0.27 -16.60
CA GLU A 164 7.24 -1.02 -16.91
C GLU A 164 5.84 -1.17 -16.28
N TYR A 165 5.65 -0.76 -15.01
CA TYR A 165 4.35 -0.77 -14.36
C TYR A 165 3.38 0.18 -15.05
N ARG A 166 3.84 1.39 -15.40
CA ARG A 166 3.03 2.37 -16.13
C ARG A 166 2.58 1.82 -17.46
N PHE A 167 3.54 1.35 -18.26
CA PHE A 167 3.25 0.78 -19.59
C PHE A 167 2.26 -0.39 -19.50
N PHE A 168 2.44 -1.30 -18.56
CA PHE A 168 1.54 -2.43 -18.36
C PHE A 168 0.12 -1.97 -18.00
N MET A 169 -0.02 -1.05 -17.05
CA MET A 169 -1.34 -0.59 -16.60
C MET A 169 -2.03 0.32 -17.61
N ASP A 170 -1.30 1.18 -18.32
CA ASP A 170 -1.85 2.06 -19.37
C ASP A 170 -2.42 1.27 -20.55
N ASN A 171 -1.91 0.06 -20.80
CA ASN A 171 -2.38 -0.85 -21.86
C ASN A 171 -3.30 -1.97 -21.34
N HIS A 172 -3.67 -1.96 -20.07
CA HIS A 172 -4.48 -3.03 -19.50
C HIS A 172 -5.97 -2.88 -19.85
N ALA A 173 -6.57 -3.94 -20.45
CA ALA A 173 -7.94 -3.87 -20.97
C ALA A 173 -9.03 -3.54 -19.91
N LEU A 174 -8.82 -3.91 -18.65
CA LEU A 174 -9.82 -3.79 -17.58
C LEU A 174 -9.60 -2.61 -16.62
N PHE A 175 -8.52 -1.86 -16.79
CA PHE A 175 -8.23 -0.69 -15.96
C PHE A 175 -8.04 0.54 -16.83
N LYS A 176 -8.47 1.68 -16.30
CA LYS A 176 -8.17 2.98 -16.89
C LYS A 176 -7.59 3.91 -15.83
N LYS A 177 -6.70 4.78 -16.25
CA LYS A 177 -6.16 5.84 -15.41
C LYS A 177 -7.28 6.76 -14.96
N LYS A 178 -7.43 6.90 -13.65
CA LYS A 178 -8.41 7.77 -12.98
C LYS A 178 -7.82 9.15 -12.67
N GLY A 179 -6.53 9.18 -12.36
CA GLY A 179 -5.82 10.41 -12.05
C GLY A 179 -4.38 10.15 -11.63
N GLU A 180 -3.68 11.25 -11.36
CA GLU A 180 -2.33 11.24 -10.83
C GLU A 180 -2.13 12.39 -9.85
N VAL A 181 -1.27 12.20 -8.85
CA VAL A 181 -0.91 13.21 -7.84
C VAL A 181 0.60 13.36 -7.82
N LYS A 182 1.11 14.51 -8.23
CA LYS A 182 2.54 14.85 -8.14
C LYS A 182 2.84 15.25 -6.71
N VAL A 183 3.86 14.64 -6.10
CA VAL A 183 4.18 14.82 -4.67
C VAL A 183 5.61 15.29 -4.40
N GLY A 184 6.43 15.39 -5.41
CA GLY A 184 7.82 15.84 -5.32
C GLY A 184 8.27 16.50 -6.61
N ASN A 185 9.50 17.03 -6.58
CA ASN A 185 10.11 17.70 -7.73
C ASN A 185 11.50 17.13 -8.06
N ARG A 186 11.89 16.00 -7.46
CA ARG A 186 13.22 15.42 -7.65
C ARG A 186 13.31 14.65 -8.97
N THR A 187 12.23 13.94 -9.30
CA THR A 187 12.13 13.14 -10.52
C THR A 187 10.71 13.18 -11.07
N GLU A 188 10.53 12.79 -12.34
CA GLU A 188 9.20 12.61 -12.94
C GLU A 188 8.41 11.47 -12.32
N LYS A 189 9.07 10.62 -11.52
CA LYS A 189 8.46 9.48 -10.83
C LYS A 189 7.90 9.85 -9.45
N ASP A 190 8.16 11.07 -8.94
CA ASP A 190 7.63 11.57 -7.66
C ASP A 190 6.13 11.83 -7.77
N MET A 191 5.36 10.75 -7.97
CA MET A 191 3.92 10.81 -8.16
C MET A 191 3.21 9.54 -7.72
N PHE A 192 1.92 9.68 -7.49
CA PHE A 192 0.97 8.58 -7.50
C PHE A 192 0.23 8.53 -8.82
N ILE A 193 -0.03 7.33 -9.31
CA ILE A 193 -0.96 7.09 -10.42
C ILE A 193 -2.07 6.17 -9.90
N ILE A 194 -3.30 6.57 -10.13
CA ILE A 194 -4.48 5.83 -9.72
C ILE A 194 -5.16 5.27 -10.96
N TYR A 195 -5.31 3.94 -11.00
CA TYR A 195 -6.10 3.24 -12.00
C TYR A 195 -7.36 2.70 -11.36
N GLN A 196 -8.46 2.69 -12.10
CA GLN A 196 -9.74 2.15 -11.65
C GLN A 196 -10.25 1.10 -12.63
N SER A 197 -10.83 0.01 -12.11
CA SER A 197 -11.47 -1.00 -12.93
C SER A 197 -12.66 -0.42 -13.70
N LEU A 198 -12.94 -0.99 -14.87
CA LEU A 198 -14.06 -0.61 -15.73
C LEU A 198 -15.41 -1.19 -15.30
N TYR A 199 -15.43 -2.04 -14.28
CA TYR A 199 -16.64 -2.67 -13.72
C TYR A 199 -17.50 -1.71 -12.92
#